data_9b532f7a976d9eaec29d83b42e9d014c
#
_entry.id   9b532f7a976d9eaec29d83b42e9d014c
#
_cell.length_a   1.000
_cell.length_b   1.000
_cell.length_c   1.000
_cell.angle_alpha   90.00
_cell.angle_beta   90.00
_cell.angle_gamma   90.00
#
_symmetry.space_group_name_H-M   'P 1'
#
loop_
_entity.id
_entity.type
_entity.pdbx_description
1 polymer ?
#
loop_
_entity_poly.entity_id
_entity_poly.type
_entity_poly.pdbx_seq_one_letter_code
_entity_poly.pdbx_strand_id
1 'polypeptide(L)'
;MSTYRDFTLAHRGSARGTVLRTIGTRERRSHLTAPRVPTVGIDIGGTKVMAGVVDADGIILEKIRAETPDKSKSAKVVEDTIVELVLDLSDRHDVHAVGIGAAGWVDADRSRVLFAPHLAWRDEPLRDALQSRLAVPVMVDNDANTAAWAEWRFGAGRGEDHLVMITLGTGIGGAILEGGQVKRGRYGVAGEFGHMQVVPGGHRCPCGNRGCWEQYSSGNALVREARELAAADSPVAHNIIARVGGNVAEITGPLITELAREGDAMCVELLQDIGQWLGVGIANLAAALDPSCFVIGGGVSAADDLLIGPARDAFRRHLTGRGYRPEARIAKAQLGPEAGMVGAADLSRLVARRFRRATRRRVERYERYAQLGRRDAAAGPEDQDQQ
;
A
#
# COMPACT_ATOMS: atom_id res chain seq x y z
N MET A 1 48.22 -6.83 -33.92
CA MET A 1 48.48 -8.23 -34.28
C MET A 1 47.92 -9.11 -33.19
N SER A 2 46.76 -9.65 -33.38
CA SER A 2 46.28 -10.93 -32.85
C SER A 2 44.89 -11.21 -33.42
N THR A 3 44.82 -12.32 -34.07
CA THR A 3 43.82 -12.82 -35.01
C THR A 3 42.62 -13.40 -34.25
N TYR A 4 41.43 -12.93 -34.61
CA TYR A 4 40.17 -13.63 -34.34
C TYR A 4 39.92 -14.67 -35.42
N ARG A 5 39.70 -15.93 -35.03
CA ARG A 5 39.32 -17.03 -35.91
C ARG A 5 37.81 -17.16 -35.94
N ASP A 6 37.23 -17.09 -37.16
CA ASP A 6 35.88 -17.51 -37.48
C ASP A 6 35.70 -19.01 -37.28
N PHE A 7 34.57 -19.40 -36.68
CA PHE A 7 34.07 -20.76 -36.73
C PHE A 7 32.68 -20.76 -37.36
N THR A 8 32.67 -21.00 -38.67
CA THR A 8 31.49 -21.43 -39.43
C THR A 8 31.37 -22.95 -39.31
N LEU A 9 30.26 -23.43 -38.77
CA LEU A 9 29.88 -24.84 -38.90
C LEU A 9 28.55 -24.93 -39.61
N ALA A 10 28.62 -25.36 -40.89
CA ALA A 10 27.48 -25.80 -41.67
C ALA A 10 27.14 -27.24 -41.28
N HIS A 11 25.90 -27.53 -40.92
CA HIS A 11 25.34 -28.85 -40.98
C HIS A 11 24.01 -28.86 -41.74
N ARG A 12 24.04 -29.60 -42.84
CA ARG A 12 22.87 -30.01 -43.63
C ARG A 12 22.14 -31.16 -42.92
N GLY A 13 20.82 -31.14 -42.99
CA GLY A 13 20.07 -32.33 -43.26
C GLY A 13 19.05 -32.80 -42.25
N SER A 14 17.86 -32.90 -42.80
CA SER A 14 16.79 -33.84 -42.46
C SER A 14 15.59 -33.26 -41.70
N ALA A 15 14.54 -33.04 -42.50
CA ALA A 15 13.16 -32.84 -42.04
C ALA A 15 12.63 -34.07 -41.31
N ARG A 16 12.21 -33.90 -40.07
CA ARG A 16 11.14 -34.70 -39.46
C ARG A 16 10.34 -33.75 -38.57
N GLY A 17 9.07 -33.60 -38.90
CA GLY A 17 8.14 -32.75 -38.16
C GLY A 17 7.98 -33.23 -36.72
N THR A 18 8.38 -32.37 -35.81
CA THR A 18 8.04 -32.50 -34.39
C THR A 18 6.96 -31.52 -34.13
N VAL A 19 5.75 -32.00 -33.92
CA VAL A 19 4.61 -31.23 -33.43
C VAL A 19 5.00 -30.68 -32.06
N LEU A 20 5.33 -29.38 -31.99
CA LEU A 20 5.43 -28.64 -30.76
C LEU A 20 4.02 -28.61 -30.16
N ARG A 21 3.75 -29.50 -29.22
CA ARG A 21 2.63 -29.36 -28.31
C ARG A 21 2.85 -28.05 -27.54
N THR A 22 2.03 -27.07 -27.82
CA THR A 22 1.88 -25.85 -27.06
C THR A 22 1.42 -26.24 -25.64
N ILE A 23 2.35 -26.36 -24.70
CA ILE A 23 2.04 -26.42 -23.28
C ILE A 23 1.76 -24.98 -22.88
N GLY A 24 0.52 -24.61 -22.88
CA GLY A 24 0.12 -23.22 -22.58
C GLY A 24 -1.32 -23.08 -22.19
N THR A 25 -1.88 -23.99 -21.42
CA THR A 25 -3.01 -23.63 -20.57
C THR A 25 -2.44 -23.08 -19.27
N ARG A 26 -2.22 -21.75 -19.26
CA ARG A 26 -2.22 -20.98 -18.02
C ARG A 26 -3.51 -21.37 -17.32
N GLU A 27 -3.46 -22.27 -16.36
CA GLU A 27 -4.50 -22.42 -15.38
C GLU A 27 -4.73 -21.02 -14.81
N ARG A 28 -5.86 -20.43 -15.15
CA ARG A 28 -6.37 -19.27 -14.41
C ARG A 28 -6.40 -19.75 -12.97
N ARG A 29 -5.44 -19.27 -12.18
CA ARG A 29 -5.48 -19.45 -10.72
C ARG A 29 -6.88 -19.00 -10.33
N SER A 30 -7.69 -19.93 -9.90
CA SER A 30 -9.03 -19.68 -9.40
C SER A 30 -8.89 -18.56 -8.39
N HIS A 31 -9.41 -17.39 -8.75
CA HIS A 31 -9.55 -16.30 -7.78
C HIS A 31 -10.23 -16.93 -6.59
N LEU A 32 -9.50 -16.99 -5.49
CA LEU A 32 -10.01 -17.48 -4.22
C LEU A 32 -11.26 -16.65 -3.93
N THR A 33 -12.44 -17.19 -4.28
CA THR A 33 -13.70 -16.51 -4.00
C THR A 33 -13.78 -16.29 -2.50
N ALA A 34 -13.51 -15.05 -2.06
CA ALA A 34 -13.63 -14.67 -0.66
C ALA A 34 -15.09 -14.86 -0.24
N PRO A 35 -15.40 -15.23 1.02
CA PRO A 35 -16.77 -15.15 1.50
C PRO A 35 -17.29 -13.74 1.15
N ARG A 36 -18.50 -13.67 0.61
CA ARG A 36 -19.15 -12.38 0.28
C ARG A 36 -19.68 -11.66 1.53
N VAL A 37 -18.98 -11.77 2.62
CA VAL A 37 -19.36 -11.21 3.90
C VAL A 37 -18.71 -9.83 4.08
N PRO A 38 -19.43 -8.85 4.63
CA PRO A 38 -18.87 -7.55 4.92
C PRO A 38 -17.73 -7.61 5.92
N THR A 39 -16.77 -6.73 5.75
CA THR A 39 -15.66 -6.54 6.70
C THR A 39 -15.45 -5.07 6.95
N VAL A 40 -14.96 -4.71 8.12
CA VAL A 40 -14.58 -3.35 8.43
C VAL A 40 -13.14 -3.11 8.02
N GLY A 41 -12.91 -2.03 7.28
CA GLY A 41 -11.59 -1.47 7.07
C GLY A 41 -11.44 -0.17 7.83
N ILE A 42 -10.25 0.03 8.38
CA ILE A 42 -9.88 1.26 9.08
C ILE A 42 -8.59 1.79 8.46
N ASP A 43 -8.58 3.08 8.17
CA ASP A 43 -7.41 3.81 7.71
C ASP A 43 -7.07 4.89 8.74
N ILE A 44 -5.88 4.79 9.34
CA ILE A 44 -5.44 5.65 10.44
C ILE A 44 -4.35 6.56 9.93
N GLY A 45 -4.73 7.79 9.61
CA GLY A 45 -3.82 8.87 9.28
C GLY A 45 -3.45 9.74 10.47
N GLY A 46 -2.57 10.70 10.26
CA GLY A 46 -2.13 11.63 11.32
C GLY A 46 -3.20 12.60 11.82
N THR A 47 -4.30 12.80 11.10
CA THR A 47 -5.35 13.80 11.44
C THR A 47 -6.74 13.18 11.55
N LYS A 48 -7.00 12.06 10.91
CA LYS A 48 -8.30 11.41 10.89
C LYS A 48 -8.16 9.90 10.91
N VAL A 49 -9.11 9.23 11.54
CA VAL A 49 -9.37 7.80 11.47
C VAL A 49 -10.63 7.61 10.64
N MET A 50 -10.52 6.88 9.55
CA MET A 50 -11.64 6.55 8.68
C MET A 50 -11.96 5.06 8.82
N ALA A 51 -13.21 4.73 9.12
CA ALA A 51 -13.69 3.37 9.21
C ALA A 51 -14.85 3.13 8.25
N GLY A 52 -14.92 1.96 7.64
CA GLY A 52 -16.04 1.64 6.76
C GLY A 52 -16.27 0.15 6.60
N VAL A 53 -17.54 -0.18 6.38
CA VAL A 53 -17.98 -1.53 6.03
C VAL A 53 -17.87 -1.69 4.52
N VAL A 54 -17.12 -2.70 4.09
CA VAL A 54 -16.83 -2.95 2.68
C VAL A 54 -17.25 -4.37 2.31
N ASP A 55 -17.93 -4.52 1.18
CA ASP A 55 -18.32 -5.83 0.65
C ASP A 55 -17.17 -6.53 -0.12
N ALA A 56 -17.42 -7.71 -0.64
CA ALA A 56 -16.42 -8.52 -1.36
C ALA A 56 -16.01 -7.94 -2.72
N ASP A 57 -16.78 -7.04 -3.26
CA ASP A 57 -16.53 -6.39 -4.54
C ASP A 57 -15.84 -5.03 -4.36
N GLY A 58 -15.50 -4.68 -3.10
CA GLY A 58 -14.83 -3.43 -2.75
C GLY A 58 -15.77 -2.23 -2.62
N ILE A 59 -17.09 -2.49 -2.60
CA ILE A 59 -18.09 -1.43 -2.45
C ILE A 59 -18.22 -1.04 -0.98
N ILE A 60 -18.13 0.24 -0.71
CA ILE A 60 -18.32 0.80 0.63
C ILE A 60 -19.83 0.86 0.90
N LEU A 61 -20.28 0.07 1.89
CA LEU A 61 -21.68 0.04 2.31
C LEU A 61 -22.00 1.19 3.28
N GLU A 62 -21.08 1.49 4.17
CA GLU A 62 -21.16 2.61 5.12
C GLU A 62 -19.76 3.07 5.49
N LYS A 63 -19.59 4.36 5.75
CA LYS A 63 -18.34 4.91 6.28
C LYS A 63 -18.59 5.95 7.34
N ILE A 64 -17.75 5.94 8.37
CA ILE A 64 -17.73 6.90 9.47
C ILE A 64 -16.30 7.40 9.68
N ARG A 65 -16.15 8.50 10.38
CA ARG A 65 -14.83 9.07 10.68
C ARG A 65 -14.78 9.61 12.10
N ALA A 66 -13.57 9.59 12.67
CA ALA A 66 -13.23 10.30 13.88
C ALA A 66 -11.95 11.12 13.66
N GLU A 67 -11.69 12.06 14.53
CA GLU A 67 -10.39 12.73 14.57
C GLU A 67 -9.34 11.77 15.14
N THR A 68 -8.12 11.83 14.62
CA THR A 68 -7.01 11.10 15.22
C THR A 68 -6.63 11.74 16.54
N PRO A 69 -6.62 10.98 17.64
CA PRO A 69 -6.15 11.52 18.93
C PRO A 69 -4.73 12.08 18.81
N ASP A 70 -4.50 13.22 19.43
CA ASP A 70 -3.18 13.85 19.44
C ASP A 70 -2.11 12.89 19.96
N LYS A 71 -0.92 12.93 19.36
CA LYS A 71 0.22 12.05 19.69
C LYS A 71 0.72 12.17 21.14
N SER A 72 0.33 13.21 21.87
CA SER A 72 0.59 13.35 23.32
C SER A 72 -0.31 12.45 24.18
N LYS A 73 -1.41 11.95 23.60
CA LYS A 73 -2.30 11.00 24.27
C LYS A 73 -1.68 9.60 24.26
N SER A 74 -2.11 8.74 25.18
CA SER A 74 -1.65 7.35 25.22
C SER A 74 -2.11 6.56 23.99
N ALA A 75 -1.38 5.51 23.62
CA ALA A 75 -1.75 4.55 22.55
C ALA A 75 -3.18 4.03 22.75
N LYS A 76 -3.57 3.78 24.00
CA LYS A 76 -4.91 3.29 24.38
C LYS A 76 -6.05 4.20 23.87
N VAL A 77 -5.87 5.50 23.83
CA VAL A 77 -6.92 6.43 23.35
C VAL A 77 -7.21 6.19 21.85
N VAL A 78 -6.17 5.91 21.06
CA VAL A 78 -6.35 5.56 19.64
C VAL A 78 -7.04 4.22 19.50
N GLU A 79 -6.67 3.24 20.34
CA GLU A 79 -7.32 1.92 20.36
C GLU A 79 -8.79 2.02 20.77
N ASP A 80 -9.12 2.85 21.78
CA ASP A 80 -10.49 3.09 22.21
C ASP A 80 -11.33 3.66 21.05
N THR A 81 -10.80 4.65 20.34
CA THR A 81 -11.45 5.23 19.14
C THR A 81 -11.69 4.14 18.07
N ILE A 82 -10.71 3.28 17.80
CA ILE A 82 -10.86 2.20 16.83
C ILE A 82 -11.99 1.24 17.25
N VAL A 83 -11.98 0.82 18.52
CA VAL A 83 -13.00 -0.12 19.05
C VAL A 83 -14.40 0.50 18.97
N GLU A 84 -14.57 1.76 19.36
CA GLU A 84 -15.85 2.48 19.27
C GLU A 84 -16.38 2.50 17.84
N LEU A 85 -15.53 2.86 16.86
CA LEU A 85 -15.92 2.87 15.45
C LEU A 85 -16.32 1.48 14.94
N VAL A 86 -15.59 0.43 15.33
CA VAL A 86 -15.90 -0.95 14.93
C VAL A 86 -17.22 -1.43 15.54
N LEU A 87 -17.45 -1.17 16.84
CA LEU A 87 -18.70 -1.57 17.52
C LEU A 87 -19.90 -0.84 16.92
N ASP A 88 -19.78 0.48 16.70
CA ASP A 88 -20.84 1.28 16.07
C ASP A 88 -21.24 0.76 14.68
N LEU A 89 -20.27 0.35 13.85
CA LEU A 89 -20.54 -0.27 12.55
C LEU A 89 -21.09 -1.70 12.69
N SER A 90 -20.63 -2.47 13.70
CA SER A 90 -21.05 -3.85 13.93
C SER A 90 -22.48 -3.96 14.45
N ASP A 91 -22.99 -2.91 15.10
CA ASP A 91 -24.39 -2.86 15.54
C ASP A 91 -25.38 -2.79 14.35
N ARG A 92 -24.91 -2.31 13.20
CA ARG A 92 -25.72 -2.14 11.98
C ARG A 92 -25.41 -3.14 10.87
N HIS A 93 -24.25 -3.80 10.94
CA HIS A 93 -23.78 -4.72 9.90
C HIS A 93 -23.21 -6.01 10.49
N ASP A 94 -23.46 -7.14 9.84
CA ASP A 94 -22.87 -8.43 10.21
C ASP A 94 -21.39 -8.47 9.77
N VAL A 95 -20.51 -7.91 10.61
CA VAL A 95 -19.08 -7.77 10.35
C VAL A 95 -18.34 -9.06 10.70
N HIS A 96 -17.49 -9.53 9.78
CA HIS A 96 -16.78 -10.81 9.94
C HIS A 96 -15.27 -10.71 10.15
N ALA A 97 -14.69 -9.56 9.97
CA ALA A 97 -13.29 -9.25 10.27
C ALA A 97 -13.05 -7.74 10.27
N VAL A 98 -11.96 -7.32 10.89
CA VAL A 98 -11.49 -5.94 10.91
C VAL A 98 -10.07 -5.90 10.35
N GLY A 99 -9.84 -5.02 9.39
CA GLY A 99 -8.52 -4.70 8.86
C GLY A 99 -8.15 -3.27 9.19
N ILE A 100 -6.89 -3.04 9.52
CA ILE A 100 -6.37 -1.73 9.91
C ILE A 100 -5.18 -1.40 9.03
N GLY A 101 -5.26 -0.26 8.33
CA GLY A 101 -4.15 0.41 7.69
C GLY A 101 -3.60 1.48 8.62
N ALA A 102 -2.37 1.33 9.08
CA ALA A 102 -1.73 2.22 10.03
C ALA A 102 -0.61 3.03 9.36
N ALA A 103 -0.63 4.35 9.48
CA ALA A 103 0.45 5.22 9.02
C ALA A 103 1.69 5.02 9.89
N GLY A 104 2.58 4.12 9.48
CA GLY A 104 3.80 3.75 10.20
C GLY A 104 4.36 2.39 9.82
N TRP A 105 5.41 2.00 10.47
CA TRP A 105 6.09 0.72 10.24
C TRP A 105 5.38 -0.40 10.98
N VAL A 106 4.90 -1.38 10.23
CA VAL A 106 4.23 -2.58 10.77
C VAL A 106 5.16 -3.78 10.57
N ASP A 107 5.26 -4.61 11.59
CA ASP A 107 6.11 -5.81 11.56
C ASP A 107 5.66 -6.82 10.49
N ALA A 108 6.55 -7.75 10.12
CA ALA A 108 6.28 -8.76 9.10
C ALA A 108 5.13 -9.71 9.48
N ASP A 109 4.86 -9.89 10.77
CA ASP A 109 3.77 -10.71 11.31
C ASP A 109 2.43 -9.96 11.35
N ARG A 110 2.44 -8.68 11.00
CA ARG A 110 1.26 -7.81 10.98
C ARG A 110 0.54 -7.78 12.32
N SER A 111 1.32 -7.61 13.35
CA SER A 111 0.86 -7.65 14.74
C SER A 111 1.16 -6.38 15.53
N ARG A 112 2.25 -5.72 15.19
CA ARG A 112 2.79 -4.59 15.94
C ARG A 112 3.03 -3.40 15.02
N VAL A 113 2.77 -2.20 15.53
CA VAL A 113 3.24 -0.97 14.92
C VAL A 113 4.58 -0.61 15.59
N LEU A 114 5.67 -0.84 14.87
CA LEU A 114 7.02 -0.61 15.37
C LEU A 114 7.27 0.87 15.64
N PHE A 115 6.79 1.72 14.73
CA PHE A 115 6.94 3.17 14.80
C PHE A 115 5.87 3.87 13.96
N ALA A 116 5.24 4.91 14.52
CA ALA A 116 4.34 5.79 13.81
C ALA A 116 4.72 7.27 14.13
N PRO A 117 5.13 8.07 13.12
CA PRO A 117 5.64 9.42 13.37
C PRO A 117 4.58 10.38 13.89
N HIS A 118 3.32 10.17 13.54
CA HIS A 118 2.19 11.05 13.86
C HIS A 118 1.29 10.53 14.97
N LEU A 119 1.57 9.32 15.52
CA LEU A 119 0.81 8.66 16.56
C LEU A 119 1.71 8.33 17.75
N ALA A 120 1.09 8.05 18.90
CA ALA A 120 1.81 7.68 20.13
C ALA A 120 2.47 6.28 20.07
N TRP A 121 2.27 5.55 18.97
CA TRP A 121 2.69 4.15 18.86
C TRP A 121 4.20 3.99 18.71
N ARG A 122 4.77 3.22 19.63
CA ARG A 122 6.17 2.78 19.66
C ARG A 122 6.17 1.34 20.13
N ASP A 123 6.49 0.40 19.22
CA ASP A 123 6.43 -1.05 19.46
C ASP A 123 5.05 -1.51 20.01
N GLU A 124 3.96 -0.91 19.49
CA GLU A 124 2.58 -1.15 19.96
C GLU A 124 2.05 -2.48 19.46
N PRO A 125 1.62 -3.43 20.33
CA PRO A 125 1.03 -4.72 19.95
C PRO A 125 -0.43 -4.56 19.50
N LEU A 126 -0.69 -3.66 18.54
CA LEU A 126 -2.00 -3.17 18.16
C LEU A 126 -3.00 -4.28 17.82
N ARG A 127 -2.55 -5.33 17.08
CA ARG A 127 -3.43 -6.43 16.74
C ARG A 127 -3.95 -7.14 17.99
N ASP A 128 -3.08 -7.46 18.93
CA ASP A 128 -3.43 -8.25 20.11
C ASP A 128 -4.26 -7.40 21.09
N ALA A 129 -3.96 -6.11 21.21
CA ALA A 129 -4.74 -5.14 22.00
C ALA A 129 -6.19 -5.05 21.48
N LEU A 130 -6.39 -4.95 20.17
CA LEU A 130 -7.72 -4.88 19.57
C LEU A 130 -8.41 -6.24 19.53
N GLN A 131 -7.68 -7.34 19.27
CA GLN A 131 -8.24 -8.70 19.25
C GLN A 131 -8.80 -9.11 20.61
N SER A 132 -8.25 -8.62 21.72
CA SER A 132 -8.77 -8.89 23.07
C SER A 132 -10.13 -8.21 23.34
N ARG A 133 -10.51 -7.23 22.52
CA ARG A 133 -11.71 -6.39 22.71
C ARG A 133 -12.76 -6.61 21.62
N LEU A 134 -12.39 -7.20 20.49
CA LEU A 134 -13.26 -7.43 19.35
C LEU A 134 -13.49 -8.92 19.12
N ALA A 135 -14.75 -9.32 18.94
CA ALA A 135 -15.15 -10.71 18.75
C ALA A 135 -14.78 -11.28 17.38
N VAL A 136 -14.34 -10.45 16.44
CA VAL A 136 -13.98 -10.82 15.07
C VAL A 136 -12.48 -10.76 14.85
N PRO A 137 -11.91 -11.54 13.89
CA PRO A 137 -10.48 -11.49 13.60
C PRO A 137 -10.00 -10.09 13.22
N VAL A 138 -8.86 -9.68 13.79
CA VAL A 138 -8.21 -8.40 13.51
C VAL A 138 -6.92 -8.62 12.70
N MET A 139 -6.68 -7.74 11.74
CA MET A 139 -5.46 -7.67 10.95
C MET A 139 -4.94 -6.23 10.94
N VAL A 140 -3.64 -6.06 11.09
CA VAL A 140 -2.96 -4.76 10.96
C VAL A 140 -2.01 -4.82 9.76
N ASP A 141 -1.91 -3.75 9.00
CA ASP A 141 -0.92 -3.57 7.93
C ASP A 141 -0.53 -2.09 7.82
N ASN A 142 0.52 -1.80 7.07
CA ASN A 142 0.86 -0.43 6.73
C ASN A 142 -0.20 0.17 5.77
N ASP A 143 -0.45 1.48 5.88
CA ASP A 143 -1.45 2.24 5.10
C ASP A 143 -1.19 2.19 3.58
N ALA A 144 0.07 2.35 3.13
CA ALA A 144 0.40 2.24 1.72
C ALA A 144 0.22 0.81 1.18
N ASN A 145 0.50 -0.21 2.00
CA ASN A 145 0.25 -1.61 1.66
C ASN A 145 -1.24 -1.88 1.45
N THR A 146 -2.10 -1.35 2.32
CA THR A 146 -3.55 -1.51 2.19
C THR A 146 -4.09 -0.76 0.97
N ALA A 147 -3.63 0.47 0.73
CA ALA A 147 -4.00 1.23 -0.45
C ALA A 147 -3.58 0.53 -1.76
N ALA A 148 -2.35 0.01 -1.81
CA ALA A 148 -1.85 -0.73 -2.96
C ALA A 148 -2.66 -2.00 -3.23
N TRP A 149 -3.05 -2.72 -2.17
CA TRP A 149 -3.92 -3.89 -2.28
C TRP A 149 -5.27 -3.52 -2.89
N ALA A 150 -5.89 -2.41 -2.44
CA ALA A 150 -7.16 -1.95 -2.97
C ALA A 150 -7.05 -1.59 -4.47
N GLU A 151 -6.04 -0.82 -4.85
CA GLU A 151 -5.82 -0.43 -6.25
C GLU A 151 -5.52 -1.64 -7.15
N TRP A 152 -4.82 -2.65 -6.63
CA TRP A 152 -4.60 -3.90 -7.36
C TRP A 152 -5.89 -4.72 -7.53
N ARG A 153 -6.73 -4.76 -6.50
CA ARG A 153 -7.98 -5.54 -6.51
C ARG A 153 -9.10 -4.87 -7.30
N PHE A 154 -9.27 -3.58 -7.12
CA PHE A 154 -10.48 -2.86 -7.52
C PHE A 154 -10.19 -1.63 -8.39
N GLY A 155 -8.96 -1.13 -8.41
CA GLY A 155 -8.61 0.15 -9.02
C GLY A 155 -7.66 0.05 -10.21
N ALA A 156 -6.75 1.03 -10.31
CA ALA A 156 -5.84 1.25 -11.44
C ALA A 156 -4.85 0.12 -11.69
N GLY A 157 -4.59 -0.73 -10.68
CA GLY A 157 -3.65 -1.85 -10.76
C GLY A 157 -4.29 -3.19 -11.14
N ARG A 158 -5.57 -3.23 -11.53
CA ARG A 158 -6.26 -4.48 -11.87
C ARG A 158 -5.59 -5.22 -13.02
N GLY A 159 -5.32 -6.51 -12.79
CA GLY A 159 -4.73 -7.39 -13.81
C GLY A 159 -3.21 -7.38 -13.86
N GLU A 160 -2.54 -6.53 -13.07
CA GLU A 160 -1.09 -6.48 -13.00
C GLU A 160 -0.54 -7.54 -12.02
N ASP A 161 0.45 -8.32 -12.46
CA ASP A 161 1.13 -9.28 -11.60
C ASP A 161 2.27 -8.64 -10.79
N HIS A 162 2.86 -7.56 -11.31
CA HIS A 162 3.98 -6.82 -10.71
C HIS A 162 3.62 -5.33 -10.68
N LEU A 163 3.29 -4.83 -9.50
CA LEU A 163 2.83 -3.46 -9.30
C LEU A 163 3.62 -2.80 -8.17
N VAL A 164 3.98 -1.53 -8.36
CA VAL A 164 4.47 -0.64 -7.31
C VAL A 164 3.47 0.49 -7.11
N MET A 165 3.01 0.65 -5.87
CA MET A 165 2.21 1.81 -5.45
C MET A 165 3.13 2.88 -4.87
N ILE A 166 2.88 4.13 -5.22
CA ILE A 166 3.54 5.31 -4.64
C ILE A 166 2.44 6.25 -4.17
N THR A 167 2.41 6.57 -2.89
CA THR A 167 1.47 7.53 -2.31
C THR A 167 2.17 8.86 -2.07
N LEU A 168 1.74 9.90 -2.77
CA LEU A 168 2.24 11.28 -2.60
C LEU A 168 1.29 12.05 -1.69
N GLY A 169 1.60 12.06 -0.41
CA GLY A 169 0.89 12.80 0.63
C GLY A 169 1.79 13.85 1.27
N THR A 170 1.77 13.95 2.59
CA THR A 170 2.73 14.73 3.39
C THR A 170 4.17 14.35 3.05
N GLY A 171 4.45 13.03 2.96
CA GLY A 171 5.69 12.44 2.45
C GLY A 171 5.43 11.54 1.26
N ILE A 172 6.30 10.54 1.05
CA ILE A 172 6.13 9.46 0.09
C ILE A 172 6.01 8.14 0.83
N GLY A 173 4.88 7.47 0.67
CA GLY A 173 4.72 6.08 1.02
C GLY A 173 4.82 5.18 -0.21
N GLY A 174 5.02 3.88 0.02
CA GLY A 174 5.07 2.94 -1.07
C GLY A 174 4.75 1.51 -0.68
N ALA A 175 4.38 0.71 -1.69
CA ALA A 175 4.13 -0.70 -1.53
C ALA A 175 4.48 -1.47 -2.80
N ILE A 176 4.82 -2.74 -2.63
CA ILE A 176 5.19 -3.65 -3.71
C ILE A 176 4.19 -4.79 -3.73
N LEU A 177 3.58 -5.05 -4.88
CA LEU A 177 2.81 -6.27 -5.13
C LEU A 177 3.49 -7.10 -6.21
N GLU A 178 3.64 -8.38 -5.93
CA GLU A 178 4.22 -9.35 -6.86
C GLU A 178 3.46 -10.67 -6.75
N GLY A 179 2.96 -11.17 -7.88
CA GLY A 179 2.19 -12.39 -7.94
C GLY A 179 0.92 -12.35 -7.08
N GLY A 180 0.26 -11.20 -6.96
CA GLY A 180 -0.93 -11.01 -6.15
C GLY A 180 -0.68 -11.03 -4.65
N GLN A 181 0.53 -10.67 -4.21
CA GLN A 181 0.91 -10.59 -2.80
C GLN A 181 1.65 -9.30 -2.50
N VAL A 182 1.30 -8.65 -1.41
CA VAL A 182 2.05 -7.51 -0.88
C VAL A 182 3.39 -8.00 -0.32
N LYS A 183 4.49 -7.43 -0.79
CA LYS A 183 5.86 -7.72 -0.35
C LYS A 183 6.25 -6.78 0.78
N ARG A 184 6.33 -7.32 1.97
CA ARG A 184 6.63 -6.55 3.20
C ARG A 184 8.10 -6.59 3.61
N GLY A 185 8.92 -7.40 2.91
CA GLY A 185 10.30 -7.64 3.29
C GLY A 185 10.44 -8.54 4.53
N ARG A 186 11.68 -8.68 5.01
CA ARG A 186 12.01 -9.54 6.15
C ARG A 186 11.45 -9.01 7.47
N TYR A 187 11.44 -7.69 7.63
CA TYR A 187 11.09 -7.01 8.88
C TYR A 187 9.74 -6.27 8.82
N GLY A 188 9.07 -6.28 7.67
CA GLY A 188 7.79 -5.59 7.48
C GLY A 188 7.90 -4.18 6.89
N VAL A 189 9.09 -3.66 6.67
CA VAL A 189 9.33 -2.26 6.28
C VAL A 189 9.75 -2.06 4.81
N ALA A 190 9.50 -3.05 3.94
CA ALA A 190 9.70 -2.85 2.50
C ALA A 190 8.67 -1.88 1.95
N GLY A 191 9.11 -1.01 1.03
CA GLY A 191 8.23 0.02 0.44
C GLY A 191 8.48 1.42 0.97
N GLU A 192 9.41 1.63 1.91
CA GLU A 192 9.81 2.92 2.45
C GLU A 192 10.59 3.75 1.41
N PHE A 193 10.03 3.89 0.21
CA PHE A 193 10.69 4.51 -0.95
C PHE A 193 10.98 6.00 -0.75
N GLY A 194 10.15 6.68 0.03
CA GLY A 194 10.34 8.09 0.36
C GLY A 194 11.69 8.38 1.01
N HIS A 195 12.27 7.38 1.65
CA HIS A 195 13.57 7.51 2.32
C HIS A 195 14.76 7.03 1.48
N MET A 196 14.54 6.63 0.20
CA MET A 196 15.64 6.43 -0.74
C MET A 196 16.39 7.75 -0.96
N GLN A 197 17.71 7.71 -0.90
CA GLN A 197 18.54 8.88 -1.13
C GLN A 197 18.68 9.16 -2.64
N VAL A 198 18.06 10.23 -3.11
CA VAL A 198 18.11 10.67 -4.52
C VAL A 198 19.09 11.82 -4.73
N VAL A 199 19.38 12.60 -3.69
CA VAL A 199 20.36 13.70 -3.71
C VAL A 199 21.32 13.57 -2.53
N PRO A 200 22.47 12.92 -2.70
CA PRO A 200 23.47 12.80 -1.65
C PRO A 200 23.84 14.15 -1.05
N GLY A 201 23.77 14.28 0.29
CA GLY A 201 24.06 15.53 0.99
C GLY A 201 22.96 16.62 0.91
N GLY A 202 21.86 16.36 0.22
CA GLY A 202 20.75 17.29 0.02
C GLY A 202 19.95 17.65 1.28
N HIS A 203 18.67 17.99 1.11
CA HIS A 203 17.79 18.41 2.20
C HIS A 203 17.76 17.41 3.36
N ARG A 204 17.73 17.93 4.60
CA ARG A 204 17.61 17.10 5.80
C ARG A 204 16.23 16.46 5.87
N CYS A 205 16.18 15.18 6.17
CA CYS A 205 14.94 14.42 6.35
C CYS A 205 14.68 14.13 7.83
N PRO A 206 13.43 14.16 8.31
CA PRO A 206 13.05 13.77 9.67
C PRO A 206 13.46 12.35 10.07
N CYS A 207 13.69 11.44 9.10
CA CYS A 207 14.21 10.09 9.37
C CYS A 207 15.67 10.07 9.86
N GLY A 208 16.35 11.21 9.89
CA GLY A 208 17.76 11.36 10.30
C GLY A 208 18.74 11.46 9.13
N ASN A 209 18.35 11.05 7.93
CA ASN A 209 19.18 11.11 6.72
C ASN A 209 19.12 12.48 6.02
N ARG A 210 19.85 12.58 4.89
CA ARG A 210 19.81 13.71 3.97
C ARG A 210 19.53 13.21 2.55
N GLY A 211 18.82 14.03 1.76
CA GLY A 211 18.60 13.78 0.34
C GLY A 211 17.58 12.68 0.05
N CYS A 212 16.71 12.34 1.01
CA CYS A 212 15.60 11.41 0.82
C CYS A 212 14.64 11.90 -0.26
N TRP A 213 14.11 11.01 -1.05
CA TRP A 213 13.23 11.30 -2.19
C TRP A 213 12.02 12.15 -1.80
N GLU A 214 11.38 11.89 -0.67
CA GLU A 214 10.23 12.67 -0.19
C GLU A 214 10.55 14.15 0.05
N GLN A 215 11.82 14.51 0.22
CA GLN A 215 12.22 15.90 0.37
C GLN A 215 12.21 16.68 -0.96
N TYR A 216 12.00 15.98 -2.08
CA TYR A 216 12.00 16.53 -3.44
C TYR A 216 10.69 16.26 -4.17
N SER A 217 9.92 15.25 -3.77
CA SER A 217 8.69 14.83 -4.47
C SER A 217 7.58 14.47 -3.49
N SER A 218 7.13 15.42 -2.68
CA SER A 218 6.00 15.24 -1.76
C SER A 218 5.19 16.52 -1.59
N GLY A 219 4.05 16.42 -0.90
CA GLY A 219 3.25 17.61 -0.55
C GLY A 219 4.01 18.59 0.35
N ASN A 220 4.84 18.08 1.29
CA ASN A 220 5.70 18.93 2.11
C ASN A 220 6.78 19.62 1.28
N ALA A 221 7.38 18.93 0.31
CA ALA A 221 8.34 19.54 -0.59
C ALA A 221 7.68 20.65 -1.42
N LEU A 222 6.52 20.39 -2.00
CA LEU A 222 5.74 21.36 -2.77
C LEU A 222 5.43 22.63 -1.96
N VAL A 223 4.93 22.46 -0.75
CA VAL A 223 4.57 23.59 0.14
C VAL A 223 5.81 24.36 0.61
N ARG A 224 6.90 23.66 0.91
CA ARG A 224 8.15 24.30 1.30
C ARG A 224 8.67 25.23 0.22
N GLU A 225 8.81 24.74 -1.02
CA GLU A 225 9.30 25.55 -2.15
C GLU A 225 8.41 26.79 -2.38
N ALA A 226 7.08 26.60 -2.37
CA ALA A 226 6.15 27.73 -2.52
C ALA A 226 6.30 28.77 -1.39
N ARG A 227 6.47 28.32 -0.16
CA ARG A 227 6.66 29.21 1.01
C ARG A 227 8.03 29.90 0.98
N GLU A 228 9.08 29.25 0.53
CA GLU A 228 10.40 29.85 0.39
C GLU A 228 10.40 30.98 -0.67
N LEU A 229 9.74 30.77 -1.81
CA LEU A 229 9.56 31.80 -2.82
C LEU A 229 8.71 32.97 -2.32
N ALA A 230 7.63 32.68 -1.61
CA ALA A 230 6.76 33.70 -1.01
C ALA A 230 7.48 34.49 0.10
N ALA A 231 8.24 33.83 0.95
CA ALA A 231 9.00 34.50 2.03
C ALA A 231 10.15 35.34 1.51
N ALA A 232 10.67 35.03 0.32
CA ALA A 232 11.67 35.85 -0.38
C ALA A 232 11.04 37.03 -1.16
N ASP A 233 9.74 37.23 -1.10
CA ASP A 233 8.98 38.22 -1.86
C ASP A 233 9.27 38.13 -3.38
N SER A 234 9.40 36.91 -3.87
CA SER A 234 9.67 36.69 -5.29
C SER A 234 8.52 37.20 -6.15
N PRO A 235 8.78 37.92 -7.24
CA PRO A 235 7.73 38.43 -8.14
C PRO A 235 6.80 37.31 -8.66
N VAL A 236 7.30 36.08 -8.85
CA VAL A 236 6.50 34.95 -9.32
C VAL A 236 5.51 34.46 -8.26
N ALA A 237 5.71 34.79 -6.97
CA ALA A 237 4.88 34.36 -5.86
C ALA A 237 3.78 35.39 -5.50
N HIS A 238 3.71 36.55 -6.14
CA HIS A 238 2.77 37.61 -5.78
C HIS A 238 1.31 37.15 -5.79
N ASN A 239 0.90 36.31 -6.73
CA ASN A 239 -0.47 35.81 -6.80
C ASN A 239 -0.82 34.93 -5.59
N ILE A 240 0.01 33.97 -5.25
CA ILE A 240 -0.26 33.10 -4.07
C ILE A 240 -0.19 33.87 -2.76
N ILE A 241 0.72 34.87 -2.64
CA ILE A 241 0.79 35.76 -1.49
C ILE A 241 -0.52 36.54 -1.31
N ALA A 242 -1.07 37.09 -2.40
CA ALA A 242 -2.34 37.78 -2.40
C ALA A 242 -3.51 36.90 -1.99
N ARG A 243 -3.54 35.64 -2.46
CA ARG A 243 -4.59 34.63 -2.14
C ARG A 243 -4.63 34.28 -0.65
N VAL A 244 -3.49 34.34 0.06
CA VAL A 244 -3.40 34.07 1.50
C VAL A 244 -3.34 35.36 2.35
N GLY A 245 -3.68 36.54 1.76
CA GLY A 245 -3.68 37.81 2.47
C GLY A 245 -2.32 38.16 3.08
N GLY A 246 -1.21 37.73 2.49
CA GLY A 246 0.15 37.96 2.98
C GLY A 246 0.63 36.93 4.04
N ASN A 247 -0.23 36.05 4.52
CA ASN A 247 0.15 35.00 5.49
C ASN A 247 0.73 33.75 4.80
N VAL A 248 2.05 33.75 4.59
CA VAL A 248 2.77 32.65 3.93
C VAL A 248 2.54 31.30 4.62
N ALA A 249 2.25 31.27 5.92
CA ALA A 249 1.98 30.03 6.64
C ALA A 249 0.68 29.34 6.20
N GLU A 250 -0.25 30.06 5.58
CA GLU A 250 -1.52 29.54 5.05
C GLU A 250 -1.40 28.92 3.64
N ILE A 251 -0.23 28.99 3.01
CA ILE A 251 0.01 28.30 1.73
C ILE A 251 -0.05 26.79 1.97
N THR A 252 -0.92 26.12 1.23
CA THR A 252 -1.16 24.66 1.31
C THR A 252 -1.04 24.00 -0.05
N GLY A 253 -0.79 22.68 -0.07
CA GLY A 253 -0.74 21.89 -1.30
C GLY A 253 -2.02 21.97 -2.15
N PRO A 254 -3.23 21.87 -1.57
CA PRO A 254 -4.48 22.08 -2.29
C PRO A 254 -4.56 23.46 -2.95
N LEU A 255 -4.18 24.56 -2.27
CA LEU A 255 -4.16 25.89 -2.84
C LEU A 255 -3.19 26.01 -4.03
N ILE A 256 -1.98 25.46 -3.91
CA ILE A 256 -1.02 25.44 -5.01
C ILE A 256 -1.60 24.68 -6.22
N THR A 257 -2.25 23.54 -5.99
CA THR A 257 -2.90 22.77 -7.05
C THR A 257 -4.06 23.51 -7.71
N GLU A 258 -4.85 24.26 -6.92
CA GLU A 258 -5.94 25.11 -7.41
C GLU A 258 -5.40 26.21 -8.33
N LEU A 259 -4.42 26.98 -7.85
CA LEU A 259 -3.79 28.04 -8.63
C LEU A 259 -3.11 27.53 -9.89
N ALA A 260 -2.46 26.37 -9.82
CA ALA A 260 -1.88 25.75 -11.01
C ALA A 260 -2.94 25.41 -12.08
N ARG A 261 -4.14 24.97 -11.67
CA ARG A 261 -5.26 24.73 -12.59
C ARG A 261 -5.84 26.04 -13.15
N GLU A 262 -5.75 27.13 -12.38
CA GLU A 262 -6.10 28.47 -12.86
C GLU A 262 -5.04 29.05 -13.84
N GLY A 263 -3.90 28.38 -14.01
CA GLY A 263 -2.83 28.76 -14.92
C GLY A 263 -1.73 29.62 -14.27
N ASP A 264 -1.64 29.67 -12.94
CA ASP A 264 -0.54 30.33 -12.24
C ASP A 264 0.80 29.65 -12.60
N ALA A 265 1.69 30.44 -13.21
CA ALA A 265 2.94 29.91 -13.79
C ALA A 265 3.87 29.29 -12.74
N MET A 266 4.01 29.93 -11.56
CA MET A 266 4.84 29.41 -10.47
C MET A 266 4.27 28.10 -9.92
N CYS A 267 2.96 28.04 -9.68
CA CYS A 267 2.32 26.83 -9.16
C CYS A 267 2.39 25.66 -10.17
N VAL A 268 2.30 25.95 -11.46
CA VAL A 268 2.51 24.95 -12.54
C VAL A 268 3.95 24.45 -12.51
N GLU A 269 4.95 25.34 -12.48
CA GLU A 269 6.36 25.02 -12.43
C GLU A 269 6.70 24.14 -11.21
N LEU A 270 6.22 24.51 -10.02
CA LEU A 270 6.42 23.72 -8.80
C LEU A 270 5.85 22.30 -8.91
N LEU A 271 4.66 22.12 -9.49
CA LEU A 271 4.09 20.79 -9.73
C LEU A 271 4.89 20.00 -10.76
N GLN A 272 5.42 20.67 -11.78
CA GLN A 272 6.30 20.04 -12.79
C GLN A 272 7.60 19.55 -12.15
N ASP A 273 8.21 20.33 -11.25
CA ASP A 273 9.44 19.94 -10.55
C ASP A 273 9.20 18.74 -9.64
N ILE A 274 8.10 18.75 -8.86
CA ILE A 274 7.67 17.58 -8.06
C ILE A 274 7.49 16.36 -8.97
N GLY A 275 6.87 16.53 -10.15
CA GLY A 275 6.68 15.48 -11.14
C GLY A 275 8.00 14.98 -11.73
N GLN A 276 8.98 15.84 -12.01
CA GLN A 276 10.30 15.45 -12.49
C GLN A 276 11.01 14.55 -11.45
N TRP A 277 11.05 14.98 -10.19
CA TRP A 277 11.62 14.16 -9.12
C TRP A 277 10.87 12.85 -8.91
N LEU A 278 9.55 12.84 -9.07
CA LEU A 278 8.74 11.63 -9.08
C LEU A 278 9.23 10.67 -10.17
N GLY A 279 9.39 11.13 -11.37
CA GLY A 279 9.85 10.33 -12.51
C GLY A 279 11.27 9.76 -12.33
N VAL A 280 12.18 10.53 -11.73
CA VAL A 280 13.54 10.04 -11.38
C VAL A 280 13.46 8.87 -10.39
N GLY A 281 12.69 9.00 -9.32
CA GLY A 281 12.53 7.93 -8.34
C GLY A 281 11.85 6.69 -8.93
N ILE A 282 10.83 6.88 -9.77
CA ILE A 282 10.18 5.78 -10.51
C ILE A 282 11.19 5.04 -11.41
N ALA A 283 12.08 5.76 -12.08
CA ALA A 283 13.11 5.14 -12.93
C ALA A 283 14.10 4.29 -12.12
N ASN A 284 14.48 4.73 -10.92
CA ASN A 284 15.31 3.96 -10.00
C ASN A 284 14.58 2.69 -9.52
N LEU A 285 13.28 2.80 -9.17
CA LEU A 285 12.47 1.65 -8.78
C LEU A 285 12.25 0.68 -9.94
N ALA A 286 12.09 1.18 -11.18
CA ALA A 286 12.00 0.34 -12.37
C ALA A 286 13.29 -0.45 -12.61
N ALA A 287 14.46 0.14 -12.32
CA ALA A 287 15.72 -0.57 -12.42
C ALA A 287 15.90 -1.66 -11.35
N ALA A 288 15.33 -1.46 -10.17
CA ALA A 288 15.47 -2.37 -9.02
C ALA A 288 14.40 -3.48 -8.98
N LEU A 289 13.16 -3.17 -9.37
CA LEU A 289 11.99 -4.02 -9.14
C LEU A 289 11.32 -4.53 -10.43
N ASP A 290 11.61 -3.89 -11.57
CA ASP A 290 11.05 -4.21 -12.90
C ASP A 290 9.53 -4.43 -12.92
N PRO A 291 8.70 -3.52 -12.38
CA PRO A 291 7.26 -3.71 -12.37
C PRO A 291 6.64 -3.43 -13.73
N SER A 292 5.47 -4.01 -13.99
CA SER A 292 4.65 -3.67 -15.16
C SER A 292 3.89 -2.35 -15.00
N CYS A 293 3.61 -1.95 -13.75
CA CYS A 293 2.79 -0.78 -13.46
C CYS A 293 3.25 -0.06 -12.18
N PHE A 294 3.29 1.27 -12.27
CA PHE A 294 3.32 2.17 -11.12
C PHE A 294 1.95 2.83 -10.96
N VAL A 295 1.37 2.72 -9.76
CA VAL A 295 0.13 3.41 -9.41
C VAL A 295 0.46 4.58 -8.49
N ILE A 296 0.08 5.79 -8.89
CA ILE A 296 0.37 7.03 -8.17
C ILE A 296 -0.89 7.50 -7.46
N GLY A 297 -0.87 7.45 -6.13
CA GLY A 297 -1.96 7.90 -5.27
C GLY A 297 -1.54 9.03 -4.33
N GLY A 298 -2.37 9.28 -3.30
CA GLY A 298 -2.17 10.34 -2.32
C GLY A 298 -2.65 11.72 -2.79
N GLY A 299 -2.69 12.69 -1.87
CA GLY A 299 -3.31 14.00 -2.10
C GLY A 299 -2.70 14.79 -3.26
N VAL A 300 -1.39 14.73 -3.46
CA VAL A 300 -0.71 15.48 -4.54
C VAL A 300 -1.07 14.92 -5.92
N SER A 301 -1.43 13.63 -6.02
CA SER A 301 -1.88 13.02 -7.29
C SER A 301 -3.16 13.66 -7.86
N ALA A 302 -3.89 14.43 -7.03
CA ALA A 302 -5.02 15.22 -7.48
C ALA A 302 -4.65 16.27 -8.55
N ALA A 303 -3.38 16.68 -8.64
CA ALA A 303 -2.90 17.58 -9.68
C ALA A 303 -2.95 16.99 -11.09
N ASP A 304 -3.25 15.70 -11.24
CA ASP A 304 -3.43 14.98 -12.49
C ASP A 304 -2.24 15.13 -13.45
N ASP A 305 -2.49 15.54 -14.71
CA ASP A 305 -1.46 15.65 -15.73
C ASP A 305 -0.44 16.75 -15.45
N LEU A 306 -0.74 17.75 -14.60
CA LEU A 306 0.25 18.73 -14.16
C LEU A 306 1.41 18.08 -13.36
N LEU A 307 1.14 16.95 -12.72
CA LEU A 307 2.14 16.14 -11.99
C LEU A 307 2.59 14.92 -12.81
N ILE A 308 1.61 14.13 -13.30
CA ILE A 308 1.87 12.81 -13.88
C ILE A 308 2.50 12.93 -15.28
N GLY A 309 2.19 13.96 -16.05
CA GLY A 309 2.82 14.25 -17.33
C GLY A 309 4.35 14.42 -17.20
N PRO A 310 4.82 15.41 -16.42
CA PRO A 310 6.25 15.59 -16.13
C PRO A 310 6.92 14.36 -15.52
N ALA A 311 6.22 13.60 -14.68
CA ALA A 311 6.74 12.36 -14.12
C ALA A 311 6.97 11.30 -15.18
N ARG A 312 6.06 11.10 -16.12
CA ARG A 312 6.23 10.18 -17.25
C ARG A 312 7.41 10.59 -18.15
N ASP A 313 7.56 11.88 -18.43
CA ASP A 313 8.65 12.38 -19.24
C ASP A 313 10.01 12.21 -18.56
N ALA A 314 10.09 12.50 -17.26
CA ALA A 314 11.28 12.26 -16.48
C ALA A 314 11.59 10.76 -16.37
N PHE A 315 10.59 9.91 -16.12
CA PHE A 315 10.75 8.46 -16.11
C PHE A 315 11.39 7.97 -17.42
N ARG A 316 10.85 8.36 -18.58
CA ARG A 316 11.40 7.98 -19.89
C ARG A 316 12.84 8.45 -20.07
N ARG A 317 13.16 9.67 -19.64
CA ARG A 317 14.52 10.21 -19.74
C ARG A 317 15.54 9.47 -18.87
N HIS A 318 15.11 8.98 -17.70
CA HIS A 318 16.00 8.36 -16.71
C HIS A 318 15.94 6.84 -16.69
N LEU A 319 15.03 6.21 -17.45
CA LEU A 319 14.88 4.77 -17.50
C LEU A 319 16.14 4.08 -18.05
N THR A 320 16.69 3.16 -17.28
CA THR A 320 17.83 2.33 -17.72
C THR A 320 17.41 1.42 -18.88
N GLY A 321 18.22 1.33 -19.93
CA GLY A 321 17.94 0.48 -21.10
C GLY A 321 16.84 1.03 -22.02
N ARG A 322 16.70 2.35 -22.09
CA ARG A 322 15.74 3.04 -22.98
C ARG A 322 15.82 2.53 -24.41
N GLY A 323 14.67 2.25 -25.02
CA GLY A 323 14.56 1.74 -26.38
C GLY A 323 14.79 0.23 -26.52
N TYR A 324 15.23 -0.47 -25.47
CA TYR A 324 15.51 -1.90 -25.49
C TYR A 324 14.65 -2.71 -24.49
N ARG A 325 13.91 -2.04 -23.64
CA ARG A 325 13.02 -2.68 -22.68
C ARG A 325 11.60 -2.11 -22.74
N PRO A 326 10.57 -2.87 -22.34
CA PRO A 326 9.23 -2.32 -22.14
C PRO A 326 9.23 -1.23 -21.08
N GLU A 327 8.40 -0.21 -21.26
CA GLU A 327 8.14 0.82 -20.28
C GLU A 327 7.02 0.38 -19.34
N ALA A 328 7.21 0.55 -18.04
CA ALA A 328 6.16 0.36 -17.07
C ALA A 328 5.04 1.41 -17.26
N ARG A 329 3.80 1.00 -17.12
CA ARG A 329 2.65 1.91 -17.14
C ARG A 329 2.64 2.76 -15.86
N ILE A 330 2.52 4.08 -15.99
CA ILE A 330 2.30 4.99 -14.86
C ILE A 330 0.84 5.41 -14.90
N ALA A 331 0.09 5.03 -13.86
CA ALA A 331 -1.34 5.29 -13.74
C ALA A 331 -1.66 6.06 -12.45
N LYS A 332 -2.66 6.95 -12.51
CA LYS A 332 -3.24 7.54 -11.31
C LYS A 332 -4.11 6.53 -10.59
N ALA A 333 -4.07 6.52 -9.26
CA ALA A 333 -4.96 5.76 -8.40
C ALA A 333 -6.43 6.13 -8.64
N GLN A 334 -7.33 5.14 -8.58
CA GLN A 334 -8.74 5.30 -8.88
C GLN A 334 -9.64 5.37 -7.63
N LEU A 335 -9.21 4.74 -6.53
CA LEU A 335 -10.04 4.65 -5.31
C LEU A 335 -9.91 5.86 -4.40
N GLY A 336 -8.99 6.78 -4.71
CA GLY A 336 -8.84 8.02 -3.96
C GLY A 336 -8.50 7.81 -2.47
N PRO A 337 -9.03 8.68 -1.60
CA PRO A 337 -8.71 8.67 -0.17
C PRO A 337 -9.27 7.46 0.60
N GLU A 338 -10.18 6.70 0.00
CA GLU A 338 -10.75 5.49 0.60
C GLU A 338 -9.94 4.22 0.35
N ALA A 339 -8.91 4.28 -0.49
CA ALA A 339 -8.12 3.11 -0.88
C ALA A 339 -7.55 2.35 0.32
N GLY A 340 -6.99 3.03 1.32
CA GLY A 340 -6.45 2.43 2.54
C GLY A 340 -7.50 1.63 3.29
N MET A 341 -8.66 2.22 3.53
CA MET A 341 -9.80 1.60 4.20
C MET A 341 -10.34 0.39 3.43
N VAL A 342 -10.58 0.53 2.12
CA VAL A 342 -11.08 -0.57 1.26
C VAL A 342 -10.09 -1.73 1.24
N GLY A 343 -8.80 -1.44 1.12
CA GLY A 343 -7.76 -2.47 1.10
C GLY A 343 -7.59 -3.17 2.43
N ALA A 344 -7.66 -2.45 3.54
CA ALA A 344 -7.63 -3.02 4.87
C ALA A 344 -8.79 -3.99 5.08
N ALA A 345 -10.01 -3.59 4.69
CA ALA A 345 -11.19 -4.45 4.74
C ALA A 345 -11.01 -5.73 3.92
N ASP A 346 -10.57 -5.62 2.66
CA ASP A 346 -10.43 -6.79 1.79
C ASP A 346 -9.29 -7.73 2.23
N LEU A 347 -8.17 -7.19 2.70
CA LEU A 347 -7.07 -7.98 3.27
C LEU A 347 -7.50 -8.76 4.52
N SER A 348 -8.36 -8.18 5.37
CA SER A 348 -8.86 -8.84 6.58
C SER A 348 -9.69 -10.09 6.26
N ARG A 349 -10.40 -10.14 5.12
CA ARG A 349 -11.11 -11.34 4.64
C ARG A 349 -10.20 -12.54 4.45
N LEU A 350 -8.96 -12.31 4.02
CA LEU A 350 -8.00 -13.40 3.84
C LEU A 350 -7.57 -14.01 5.17
N VAL A 351 -7.47 -13.18 6.22
CA VAL A 351 -7.17 -13.62 7.58
C VAL A 351 -8.35 -14.37 8.19
N ALA A 352 -9.57 -13.84 8.07
CA ALA A 352 -10.78 -14.50 8.53
C ALA A 352 -10.95 -15.91 7.93
N ARG A 353 -10.62 -16.08 6.64
CA ARG A 353 -10.64 -17.40 5.98
C ARG A 353 -9.67 -18.38 6.62
N ARG A 354 -8.43 -17.94 6.89
CA ARG A 354 -7.41 -18.80 7.52
C ARG A 354 -7.85 -19.18 8.94
N PHE A 355 -8.41 -18.23 9.68
CA PHE A 355 -8.91 -18.42 11.03
C PHE A 355 -10.05 -19.46 11.05
N ARG A 356 -11.08 -19.30 10.21
CA ARG A 356 -12.21 -20.25 10.11
C ARG A 356 -11.74 -21.66 9.71
N ARG A 357 -10.79 -21.78 8.77
CA ARG A 357 -10.23 -23.08 8.37
C ARG A 357 -9.46 -23.74 9.53
N ALA A 358 -8.68 -22.98 10.28
CA ALA A 358 -7.93 -23.49 11.44
C ALA A 358 -8.88 -23.95 12.54
N THR A 359 -9.91 -23.15 12.87
CA THR A 359 -10.94 -23.49 13.86
C THR A 359 -11.71 -24.74 13.44
N ARG A 360 -12.17 -24.82 12.19
CA ARG A 360 -12.87 -25.99 11.67
C ARG A 360 -12.02 -27.27 11.77
N ARG A 361 -10.74 -27.23 11.36
CA ARG A 361 -9.81 -28.36 11.49
C ARG A 361 -9.60 -28.77 12.95
N ARG A 362 -9.59 -27.82 13.88
CA ARG A 362 -9.46 -28.09 15.30
C ARG A 362 -10.71 -28.77 15.85
N VAL A 363 -11.91 -28.32 15.47
CA VAL A 363 -13.18 -28.95 15.83
C VAL A 363 -13.27 -30.36 15.26
N GLU A 364 -13.02 -30.55 13.93
CA GLU A 364 -13.02 -31.85 13.28
C GLU A 364 -12.02 -32.82 13.93
N ARG A 365 -10.85 -32.34 14.38
CA ARG A 365 -9.87 -33.14 15.12
C ARG A 365 -10.42 -33.53 16.49
N TYR A 366 -11.04 -32.62 17.22
CA TYR A 366 -11.61 -32.87 18.55
C TYR A 366 -12.75 -33.90 18.48
N GLU A 367 -13.65 -33.75 17.48
CA GLU A 367 -14.72 -34.71 17.23
C GLU A 367 -14.21 -36.10 16.90
N ARG A 368 -13.12 -36.18 16.10
CA ARG A 368 -12.47 -37.46 15.76
C ARG A 368 -11.87 -38.12 16.99
N TYR A 369 -11.19 -37.38 17.87
CA TYR A 369 -10.67 -37.91 19.15
C TYR A 369 -11.80 -38.35 20.10
N ALA A 370 -12.87 -37.57 20.16
CA ALA A 370 -14.04 -37.95 20.98
C ALA A 370 -14.76 -39.22 20.46
N GLN A 371 -14.75 -39.43 19.12
CA GLN A 371 -15.27 -40.67 18.52
C GLN A 371 -14.38 -41.89 18.77
N LEU A 372 -13.06 -41.74 18.73
CA LEU A 372 -12.10 -42.78 19.05
C LEU A 372 -12.22 -43.21 20.53
N GLY A 373 -12.22 -42.25 21.44
CA GLY A 373 -12.38 -42.54 22.87
C GLY A 373 -13.72 -43.21 23.21
N ARG A 374 -14.79 -43.00 22.46
CA ARG A 374 -16.06 -43.72 22.61
C ARG A 374 -16.01 -45.15 22.08
N ARG A 375 -15.21 -45.40 21.01
CA ARG A 375 -15.00 -46.76 20.48
C ARG A 375 -14.18 -47.63 21.45
N ASP A 376 -13.13 -47.04 22.04
CA ASP A 376 -12.30 -47.74 23.02
C ASP A 376 -13.04 -48.02 24.32
N ALA A 377 -13.96 -47.13 24.72
CA ALA A 377 -14.83 -47.35 25.88
C ALA A 377 -15.97 -48.36 25.62
N ALA A 378 -16.35 -48.58 24.36
CA ALA A 378 -17.35 -49.58 23.96
C ALA A 378 -16.75 -50.98 23.72
N ALA A 379 -15.45 -51.09 23.49
CA ALA A 379 -14.68 -52.31 23.53
C ALA A 379 -14.27 -52.58 25.00
N GLY A 380 -15.20 -53.09 25.79
CA GLY A 380 -14.96 -53.46 27.20
C GLY A 380 -13.79 -54.45 27.30
N PRO A 381 -13.23 -54.67 28.51
CA PRO A 381 -12.11 -55.56 28.70
C PRO A 381 -12.53 -57.00 28.24
N GLU A 382 -11.80 -57.52 27.26
CA GLU A 382 -11.92 -58.96 26.94
C GLU A 382 -11.64 -59.75 28.21
N ASP A 383 -12.62 -60.57 28.59
CA ASP A 383 -12.51 -61.53 29.66
C ASP A 383 -11.27 -62.44 29.43
N GLN A 384 -10.18 -62.13 30.11
CA GLN A 384 -9.07 -63.06 30.31
C GLN A 384 -9.33 -63.90 31.58
N ASP A 385 -10.41 -64.70 31.55
CA ASP A 385 -10.59 -65.81 32.43
C ASP A 385 -10.96 -67.03 31.59
N GLN A 386 -9.96 -67.80 31.20
CA GLN A 386 -10.01 -69.26 30.99
C GLN A 386 -8.59 -69.78 30.61
N GLN A 387 -7.79 -70.15 31.58
CA GLN A 387 -7.20 -71.49 31.84
C GLN A 387 -6.11 -71.43 32.89
#